data_859d53a63014b0e14200a7e5e8f70c2c
#
_entry.id   859d53a63014b0e14200a7e5e8f70c2c
#
_cell.length_a   1.000
_cell.length_b   1.000
_cell.length_c   1.000
_cell.angle_alpha   90.00
_cell.angle_beta   90.00
_cell.angle_gamma   90.00
#
_symmetry.space_group_name_H-M   'P 1'
#
loop_
_entity.id
_entity.type
_entity.pdbx_description
1 polymer ?
#
loop_
_entity_poly.entity_id
_entity_poly.type
_entity_poly.pdbx_seq_one_letter_code
_entity_poly.pdbx_strand_id
1 'polypeptide(L)'
;MSNNHLLVAITRGMVAGAAGTLAMTLSERLEMAVTGREPSLVPGEVGAHLLPGRDPQAPSDVARLNSPVHWAHGISMGAVRGLLGVGGMRGATATAAHFGLVWGGDASLYRGLAVADVPWRWTGQELATDLLHKGLYAVVTGAVHDALAARAD
;
A
#
# COMPACT_ATOMS: atom_id res chain seq x y z
N MET A 1 -16.14 9.37 -21.36
CA MET A 1 -14.69 9.31 -21.11
C MET A 1 -14.08 8.33 -22.10
N SER A 2 -13.02 8.71 -22.81
CA SER A 2 -12.32 7.78 -23.71
C SER A 2 -11.52 6.77 -22.87
N ASN A 3 -11.36 5.53 -23.38
CA ASN A 3 -10.55 4.50 -22.73
C ASN A 3 -9.11 4.97 -22.45
N ASN A 4 -8.59 5.88 -23.28
CA ASN A 4 -7.26 6.44 -23.12
C ASN A 4 -7.11 7.27 -21.83
N HIS A 5 -8.12 8.05 -21.44
CA HIS A 5 -8.07 8.83 -20.18
C HIS A 5 -8.02 7.94 -18.94
N LEU A 6 -8.77 6.85 -18.95
CA LEU A 6 -8.76 5.88 -17.84
C LEU A 6 -7.39 5.19 -17.71
N LEU A 7 -6.84 4.71 -18.83
CA LEU A 7 -5.52 4.06 -18.84
C LEU A 7 -4.42 5.01 -18.38
N VAL A 8 -4.43 6.26 -18.83
CA VAL A 8 -3.46 7.27 -18.40
C VAL A 8 -3.57 7.54 -16.90
N ALA A 9 -4.78 7.66 -16.34
CA ALA A 9 -5.00 7.88 -14.92
C ALA A 9 -4.50 6.70 -14.09
N ILE A 10 -4.80 5.46 -14.50
CA ILE A 10 -4.31 4.24 -13.85
C ILE A 10 -2.78 4.19 -13.87
N THR A 11 -2.16 4.41 -15.03
CA THR A 11 -0.69 4.37 -15.17
C THR A 11 -0.01 5.43 -14.30
N ARG A 12 -0.52 6.67 -14.30
CA ARG A 12 -0.03 7.73 -13.39
C ARG A 12 -0.16 7.31 -11.92
N GLY A 13 -1.31 6.73 -11.56
CA GLY A 13 -1.53 6.19 -10.23
C GLY A 13 -0.52 5.12 -9.86
N MET A 14 -0.24 4.17 -10.73
CA MET A 14 0.75 3.10 -10.52
C MET A 14 2.17 3.66 -10.33
N VAL A 15 2.59 4.64 -11.14
CA VAL A 15 3.88 5.33 -10.98
C VAL A 15 3.96 6.05 -9.63
N ALA A 16 2.88 6.74 -9.26
CA ALA A 16 2.79 7.40 -7.96
C ALA A 16 2.81 6.39 -6.81
N GLY A 17 2.12 5.24 -6.97
CA GLY A 17 2.14 4.14 -6.01
C GLY A 17 3.53 3.53 -5.80
N ALA A 18 4.31 3.41 -6.89
CA ALA A 18 5.70 2.97 -6.78
C ALA A 18 6.55 3.96 -5.94
N ALA A 19 6.36 5.27 -6.14
CA ALA A 19 7.04 6.30 -5.34
C ALA A 19 6.60 6.25 -3.87
N GLY A 20 5.30 6.08 -3.61
CA GLY A 20 4.76 5.90 -2.25
C GLY A 20 5.33 4.65 -1.57
N THR A 21 5.40 3.52 -2.29
CA THR A 21 5.97 2.27 -1.77
C THR A 21 7.45 2.43 -1.43
N LEU A 22 8.21 3.14 -2.26
CA LEU A 22 9.61 3.44 -1.97
C LEU A 22 9.74 4.27 -0.67
N ALA A 23 8.94 5.34 -0.53
CA ALA A 23 8.96 6.18 0.66
C ALA A 23 8.57 5.39 1.92
N MET A 24 7.54 4.55 1.84
CA MET A 24 7.13 3.66 2.92
C MET A 24 8.25 2.68 3.31
N THR A 25 8.84 1.99 2.32
CA THR A 25 9.94 1.05 2.56
C THR A 25 11.16 1.70 3.22
N LEU A 26 11.51 2.94 2.81
CA LEU A 26 12.60 3.69 3.44
C LEU A 26 12.25 4.07 4.87
N SER A 27 11.02 4.51 5.13
CA SER A 27 10.52 4.83 6.47
C SER A 27 10.55 3.60 7.39
N GLU A 28 10.11 2.44 6.91
CA GLU A 28 10.15 1.17 7.64
C GLU A 28 11.59 0.79 8.01
N ARG A 29 12.52 0.90 7.07
CA ARG A 29 13.94 0.59 7.32
C ARG A 29 14.56 1.52 8.36
N LEU A 30 14.23 2.80 8.32
CA LEU A 30 14.70 3.77 9.31
C LEU A 30 14.11 3.48 10.69
N GLU A 31 12.82 3.22 10.76
CA GLU A 31 12.13 2.86 12.00
C GLU A 31 12.73 1.57 12.60
N MET A 32 12.91 0.51 11.82
CA MET A 32 13.53 -0.73 12.27
C MET A 32 14.97 -0.54 12.74
N ALA A 33 15.74 0.32 12.09
CA ALA A 33 17.11 0.64 12.51
C ALA A 33 17.17 1.35 13.87
N VAL A 34 16.15 2.12 14.23
CA VAL A 34 16.06 2.84 15.50
C VAL A 34 15.44 1.99 16.60
N THR A 35 14.40 1.22 16.26
CA THR A 35 13.60 0.47 17.26
C THR A 35 14.10 -0.95 17.48
N GLY A 36 14.86 -1.51 16.55
CA GLY A 36 15.26 -2.92 16.55
C GLY A 36 14.11 -3.88 16.21
N ARG A 37 12.97 -3.37 15.70
CA ARG A 37 11.84 -4.20 15.31
C ARG A 37 12.20 -5.07 14.11
N GLU A 38 11.75 -6.32 14.13
CA GLU A 38 11.88 -7.22 13.00
C GLU A 38 10.97 -6.78 11.82
N PRO A 39 11.38 -7.09 10.58
CA PRO A 39 10.55 -6.83 9.40
C PRO A 39 9.20 -7.55 9.47
N SER A 40 8.14 -6.87 9.02
CA SER A 40 6.83 -7.51 8.86
C SER A 40 6.86 -8.52 7.71
N LEU A 41 6.30 -9.71 7.95
CA LEU A 41 6.11 -10.75 6.94
C LEU A 41 4.68 -10.82 6.40
N VAL A 42 3.81 -9.93 6.83
CA VAL A 42 2.40 -9.87 6.42
C VAL A 42 2.22 -9.88 4.89
N PRO A 43 2.96 -9.10 4.08
CA PRO A 43 2.83 -9.20 2.62
C PRO A 43 3.15 -10.60 2.07
N GLY A 44 4.17 -11.24 2.63
CA GLY A 44 4.54 -12.61 2.25
C GLY A 44 3.48 -13.64 2.61
N GLU A 45 2.91 -13.54 3.80
CA GLU A 45 1.82 -14.40 4.25
C GLU A 45 0.57 -14.22 3.39
N VAL A 46 0.17 -12.98 3.10
CA VAL A 46 -0.91 -12.67 2.15
C VAL A 46 -0.63 -13.31 0.79
N GLY A 47 0.57 -13.14 0.26
CA GLY A 47 0.98 -13.73 -1.00
C GLY A 47 0.90 -15.25 -1.00
N ALA A 48 1.32 -15.90 0.08
CA ALA A 48 1.28 -17.36 0.21
C ALA A 48 -0.17 -17.89 0.31
N HIS A 49 -1.09 -17.13 0.90
CA HIS A 49 -2.52 -17.49 0.92
C HIS A 49 -3.19 -17.32 -0.44
N LEU A 50 -2.81 -16.33 -1.23
CA LEU A 50 -3.51 -15.97 -2.47
C LEU A 50 -2.93 -16.65 -3.72
N LEU A 51 -1.64 -17.03 -3.71
CA LEU A 51 -0.98 -17.59 -4.88
C LEU A 51 -1.05 -19.12 -4.92
N PRO A 52 -1.45 -19.73 -6.04
CA PRO A 52 -1.52 -21.18 -6.16
C PRO A 52 -0.15 -21.83 -5.98
N GLY A 53 -0.11 -23.00 -5.34
CA GLY A 53 1.11 -23.77 -5.11
C GLY A 53 2.08 -23.16 -4.09
N ARG A 54 1.58 -22.25 -3.24
CA ARG A 54 2.31 -21.70 -2.10
C ARG A 54 1.70 -22.16 -0.78
N ASP A 55 2.56 -22.27 0.23
CA ASP A 55 2.15 -22.67 1.56
C ASP A 55 2.40 -21.52 2.56
N PRO A 56 1.34 -20.92 3.14
CA PRO A 56 1.49 -19.87 4.12
C PRO A 56 2.18 -20.33 5.43
N GLN A 57 2.27 -21.64 5.66
CA GLN A 57 3.01 -22.18 6.81
C GLN A 57 4.48 -22.48 6.48
N ALA A 58 4.90 -22.37 5.22
CA ALA A 58 6.29 -22.55 4.81
C ALA A 58 7.06 -21.21 4.91
N PRO A 59 8.00 -21.06 5.85
CA PRO A 59 8.76 -19.81 6.02
C PRO A 59 9.50 -19.37 4.76
N SER A 60 9.95 -20.33 3.94
CA SER A 60 10.62 -20.04 2.67
C SER A 60 9.72 -19.41 1.63
N ASP A 61 8.45 -19.79 1.55
CA ASP A 61 7.47 -19.19 0.63
C ASP A 61 7.10 -17.78 1.09
N VAL A 62 6.82 -17.62 2.38
CA VAL A 62 6.53 -16.31 2.99
C VAL A 62 7.68 -15.33 2.76
N ALA A 63 8.93 -15.72 3.07
CA ALA A 63 10.08 -14.85 2.90
C ALA A 63 10.32 -14.44 1.43
N ARG A 64 10.16 -15.38 0.49
CA ARG A 64 10.34 -15.11 -0.95
C ARG A 64 9.26 -14.18 -1.51
N LEU A 65 8.04 -14.27 -1.00
CA LEU A 65 6.91 -13.48 -1.48
C LEU A 65 6.84 -12.10 -0.84
N ASN A 66 7.48 -11.88 0.31
CA ASN A 66 7.30 -10.67 1.11
C ASN A 66 7.55 -9.38 0.30
N SER A 67 8.74 -9.23 -0.27
CA SER A 67 9.08 -8.03 -1.05
C SER A 67 8.30 -7.91 -2.36
N PRO A 68 8.18 -8.95 -3.21
CA PRO A 68 7.39 -8.85 -4.43
C PRO A 68 5.93 -8.48 -4.19
N VAL A 69 5.28 -9.07 -3.19
CA VAL A 69 3.88 -8.78 -2.88
C VAL A 69 3.71 -7.37 -2.31
N HIS A 70 4.61 -6.94 -1.42
CA HIS A 70 4.62 -5.57 -0.91
C HIS A 70 4.66 -4.52 -2.05
N TRP A 71 5.59 -4.69 -3.00
CA TRP A 71 5.70 -3.77 -4.13
C TRP A 71 4.51 -3.87 -5.09
N ALA A 72 4.07 -5.07 -5.43
CA ALA A 72 2.92 -5.27 -6.31
C ALA A 72 1.65 -4.65 -5.72
N HIS A 73 1.43 -4.84 -4.41
CA HIS A 73 0.31 -4.25 -3.69
C HIS A 73 0.37 -2.72 -3.71
N GLY A 74 1.49 -2.13 -3.32
CA GLY A 74 1.60 -0.67 -3.29
C GLY A 74 1.46 -0.02 -4.69
N ILE A 75 2.02 -0.63 -5.73
CA ILE A 75 1.83 -0.17 -7.12
C ILE A 75 0.35 -0.28 -7.52
N SER A 76 -0.30 -1.40 -7.21
CA SER A 76 -1.71 -1.64 -7.53
C SER A 76 -2.63 -0.66 -6.78
N MET A 77 -2.36 -0.40 -5.51
CA MET A 77 -3.11 0.59 -4.73
C MET A 77 -2.88 2.02 -5.25
N GLY A 78 -1.74 2.31 -5.87
CA GLY A 78 -1.53 3.55 -6.60
C GLY A 78 -2.53 3.74 -7.76
N ALA A 79 -2.93 2.67 -8.46
CA ALA A 79 -3.97 2.73 -9.48
C ALA A 79 -5.32 3.21 -8.88
N VAL A 80 -5.64 2.81 -7.64
CA VAL A 80 -6.83 3.31 -6.92
C VAL A 80 -6.78 4.83 -6.76
N ARG A 81 -5.59 5.41 -6.45
CA ARG A 81 -5.42 6.87 -6.42
C ARG A 81 -5.72 7.51 -7.77
N GLY A 82 -5.29 6.88 -8.86
CA GLY A 82 -5.62 7.32 -10.21
C GLY A 82 -7.13 7.31 -10.49
N LEU A 83 -7.82 6.26 -10.08
CA LEU A 83 -9.28 6.15 -10.22
C LEU A 83 -10.04 7.19 -9.39
N LEU A 84 -9.59 7.52 -8.18
CA LEU A 84 -10.15 8.62 -7.39
C LEU A 84 -10.03 9.96 -8.14
N GLY A 85 -8.90 10.18 -8.85
CA GLY A 85 -8.70 11.35 -9.70
C GLY A 85 -9.70 11.40 -10.86
N VAL A 86 -9.98 10.28 -11.51
CA VAL A 86 -11.02 10.14 -12.55
C VAL A 86 -12.41 10.49 -12.00
N GLY A 87 -12.69 10.08 -10.74
CA GLY A 87 -13.92 10.45 -10.02
C GLY A 87 -13.98 11.91 -9.54
N GLY A 88 -12.99 12.74 -9.91
CA GLY A 88 -12.95 14.17 -9.59
C GLY A 88 -12.35 14.51 -8.21
N MET A 89 -11.87 13.52 -7.46
CA MET A 89 -11.23 13.76 -6.17
C MET A 89 -9.78 14.23 -6.36
N ARG A 90 -9.37 15.27 -5.61
CA ARG A 90 -8.02 15.87 -5.72
C ARG A 90 -7.48 16.27 -4.35
N GLY A 91 -6.16 16.50 -4.28
CA GLY A 91 -5.49 17.01 -3.10
C GLY A 91 -5.71 16.19 -1.84
N ALA A 92 -5.86 16.86 -0.71
CA ALA A 92 -5.97 16.24 0.62
C ALA A 92 -7.18 15.29 0.74
N THR A 93 -8.32 15.62 0.12
CA THR A 93 -9.52 14.77 0.15
C THR A 93 -9.26 13.44 -0.55
N ALA A 94 -8.63 13.46 -1.74
CA ALA A 94 -8.27 12.24 -2.45
C ALA A 94 -7.22 11.42 -1.68
N THR A 95 -6.27 12.08 -1.04
CA THR A 95 -5.24 11.42 -0.22
C THR A 95 -5.86 10.75 1.01
N ALA A 96 -6.79 11.43 1.70
CA ALA A 96 -7.50 10.85 2.85
C ALA A 96 -8.38 9.66 2.44
N ALA A 97 -9.11 9.78 1.33
CA ALA A 97 -9.90 8.67 0.79
C ALA A 97 -9.01 7.49 0.37
N HIS A 98 -7.90 7.77 -0.31
CA HIS A 98 -6.93 6.75 -0.70
C HIS A 98 -6.34 6.03 0.52
N PHE A 99 -5.91 6.78 1.54
CA PHE A 99 -5.44 6.19 2.80
C PHE A 99 -6.51 5.29 3.44
N GLY A 100 -7.75 5.76 3.54
CA GLY A 100 -8.85 4.98 4.12
C GLY A 100 -9.13 3.67 3.36
N LEU A 101 -9.06 3.71 2.01
CA LEU A 101 -9.24 2.52 1.17
C LEU A 101 -8.08 1.54 1.32
N VAL A 102 -6.84 2.02 1.34
CA VAL A 102 -5.65 1.18 1.52
C VAL A 102 -5.67 0.58 2.92
N TRP A 103 -5.75 1.41 3.95
CA TRP A 103 -5.68 0.96 5.34
C TRP A 103 -6.85 0.04 5.73
N GLY A 104 -8.07 0.44 5.39
CA GLY A 104 -9.26 -0.35 5.69
C GLY A 104 -9.34 -1.64 4.85
N GLY A 105 -8.91 -1.57 3.59
CA GLY A 105 -8.81 -2.73 2.71
C GLY A 105 -7.81 -3.76 3.24
N ASP A 106 -6.62 -3.31 3.64
CA ASP A 106 -5.58 -4.16 4.22
C ASP A 106 -6.06 -4.80 5.52
N ALA A 107 -6.61 -4.03 6.46
CA ALA A 107 -7.12 -4.56 7.72
C ALA A 107 -8.21 -5.62 7.50
N SER A 108 -9.07 -5.40 6.52
CA SER A 108 -10.12 -6.36 6.14
C SER A 108 -9.54 -7.63 5.51
N LEU A 109 -8.58 -7.47 4.61
CA LEU A 109 -7.90 -8.60 3.95
C LEU A 109 -7.13 -9.46 4.96
N TYR A 110 -6.34 -8.82 5.83
CA TYR A 110 -5.53 -9.52 6.84
C TYR A 110 -6.40 -10.30 7.81
N ARG A 111 -7.52 -9.71 8.23
CA ARG A 111 -8.49 -10.41 9.07
C ARG A 111 -9.16 -11.56 8.33
N GLY A 112 -9.52 -11.37 7.06
CA GLY A 112 -10.17 -12.39 6.23
C GLY A 112 -9.29 -13.60 5.97
N LEU A 113 -7.98 -13.39 5.83
CA LEU A 113 -6.97 -14.44 5.65
C LEU A 113 -6.41 -15.00 6.97
N ALA A 114 -6.85 -14.47 8.11
CA ALA A 114 -6.31 -14.80 9.44
C ALA A 114 -4.78 -14.54 9.58
N VAL A 115 -4.24 -13.59 8.80
CA VAL A 115 -2.82 -13.20 8.82
C VAL A 115 -2.54 -12.23 9.97
N ALA A 116 -3.47 -11.31 10.24
CA ALA A 116 -3.38 -10.41 11.39
C ALA A 116 -4.74 -10.20 12.04
N ASP A 117 -4.72 -9.81 13.31
CA ASP A 117 -5.94 -9.46 14.05
C ASP A 117 -6.47 -8.07 13.61
N VAL A 118 -7.64 -7.72 14.08
CA VAL A 118 -8.28 -6.43 13.81
C VAL A 118 -7.54 -5.27 14.49
N PRO A 119 -7.49 -4.06 13.90
CA PRO A 119 -6.67 -2.96 14.40
C PRO A 119 -6.90 -2.56 15.87
N TRP A 120 -8.12 -2.73 16.38
CA TRP A 120 -8.43 -2.42 17.79
C TRP A 120 -7.91 -3.46 18.80
N ARG A 121 -7.28 -4.55 18.34
CA ARG A 121 -6.57 -5.53 19.16
C ARG A 121 -5.06 -5.39 19.07
N TRP A 122 -4.56 -4.54 18.17
CA TRP A 122 -3.13 -4.27 18.05
C TRP A 122 -2.64 -3.47 19.24
N THR A 123 -1.38 -3.61 19.55
CA THR A 123 -0.72 -2.72 20.53
C THR A 123 -0.70 -1.29 19.98
N GLY A 124 -0.59 -0.30 20.87
CA GLY A 124 -0.47 1.09 20.46
C GLY A 124 0.73 1.34 19.54
N GLN A 125 1.82 0.61 19.74
CA GLN A 125 3.02 0.71 18.90
C GLN A 125 2.76 0.14 17.50
N GLU A 126 2.19 -1.05 17.39
CA GLU A 126 1.83 -1.65 16.09
C GLU A 126 0.90 -0.74 15.29
N LEU A 127 -0.15 -0.23 15.93
CA LEU A 127 -1.09 0.67 15.28
C LEU A 127 -0.41 1.98 14.82
N ALA A 128 0.41 2.58 15.67
CA ALA A 128 1.10 3.83 15.35
C ALA A 128 2.09 3.64 14.19
N THR A 129 2.84 2.54 14.19
CA THR A 129 3.80 2.20 13.14
C THR A 129 3.08 1.96 11.81
N ASP A 130 2.00 1.19 11.81
CA ASP A 130 1.21 0.89 10.61
C ASP A 130 0.58 2.17 10.01
N LEU A 131 -0.03 3.00 10.86
CA LEU A 131 -0.62 4.28 10.45
C LEU A 131 0.44 5.25 9.89
N LEU A 132 1.63 5.30 10.51
CA LEU A 132 2.74 6.15 10.06
C LEU A 132 3.18 5.77 8.65
N HIS A 133 3.49 4.49 8.43
CA HIS A 133 4.04 4.04 7.15
C HIS A 133 3.02 4.09 6.02
N LYS A 134 1.78 3.66 6.26
CA LYS A 134 0.69 3.75 5.27
C LYS A 134 0.23 5.19 5.05
N GLY A 135 0.26 6.02 6.07
CA GLY A 135 0.02 7.46 5.95
C GLY A 135 1.06 8.13 5.05
N LEU A 136 2.34 7.83 5.26
CA LEU A 136 3.42 8.32 4.39
C LEU A 136 3.27 7.83 2.95
N TYR A 137 2.95 6.55 2.77
CA TYR A 137 2.63 5.99 1.46
C TYR A 137 1.53 6.80 0.76
N ALA A 138 0.41 7.03 1.42
CA ALA A 138 -0.73 7.74 0.84
C ALA A 138 -0.40 9.20 0.50
N VAL A 139 0.34 9.90 1.36
CA VAL A 139 0.76 11.29 1.14
C VAL A 139 1.69 11.39 -0.06
N VAL A 140 2.74 10.56 -0.13
CA VAL A 140 3.69 10.58 -1.25
C VAL A 140 3.01 10.17 -2.55
N THR A 141 2.20 9.11 -2.54
CA THR A 141 1.40 8.69 -3.70
C THR A 141 0.48 9.82 -4.17
N GLY A 142 -0.21 10.50 -3.25
CA GLY A 142 -1.07 11.63 -3.57
C GLY A 142 -0.31 12.78 -4.21
N ALA A 143 0.79 13.21 -3.60
CA ALA A 143 1.61 14.32 -4.10
C ALA A 143 2.20 14.04 -5.48
N VAL A 144 2.76 12.84 -5.69
CA VAL A 144 3.33 12.45 -6.99
C VAL A 144 2.24 12.35 -8.06
N HIS A 145 1.09 11.74 -7.73
CA HIS A 145 -0.03 11.64 -8.66
C HIS A 145 -0.51 13.04 -9.10
N ASP A 146 -0.71 13.95 -8.16
CA ASP A 146 -1.21 15.30 -8.45
C ASP A 146 -0.19 16.10 -9.26
N ALA A 147 1.11 15.95 -8.98
CA ALA A 147 2.18 16.57 -9.78
C ALA A 147 2.24 16.01 -11.23
N LEU A 148 2.00 14.71 -11.42
CA LEU A 148 1.94 14.10 -12.76
C LEU A 148 0.67 14.51 -13.52
N ALA A 149 -0.44 14.72 -12.83
CA ALA A 149 -1.68 15.22 -13.44
C ALA A 149 -1.53 16.66 -13.92
N ALA A 150 -0.99 17.54 -13.06
CA ALA A 150 -0.79 18.95 -13.39
C ALA A 150 0.16 19.23 -14.58
N ARG A 151 1.05 18.29 -14.91
CA ARG A 151 1.97 18.43 -16.08
C ARG A 151 1.33 18.07 -17.41
N ALA A 152 0.14 17.53 -17.41
CA ALA A 152 -0.52 17.01 -18.59
C ALA A 152 -1.78 17.81 -18.99
N ASP A 153 -2.17 18.75 -18.14
CA ASP A 153 -3.18 19.78 -18.40
C ASP A 153 -2.49 21.03 -18.98
#